data_7eda13e48e7d61a3363fcc9ee264110d
#
_entry.id   7eda13e48e7d61a3363fcc9ee264110d
#
_cell.length_a   1.000
_cell.length_b   1.000
_cell.length_c   1.000
_cell.angle_alpha   90.00
_cell.angle_beta   90.00
_cell.angle_gamma   90.00
#
_symmetry.space_group_name_H-M   'P 1'
#
loop_
_entity.id
_entity.type
_entity.pdbx_description
1 polymer ?
#
loop_
_entity_poly.entity_id
_entity_poly.type
_entity_poly.pdbx_seq_one_letter_code
_entity_poly.pdbx_strand_id
1 'polypeptide(L)'
;MNIRNVLICAALAVAPACSKGPDAMMDKMVGMMEEMGKTVESANGDCGKMASGLEDITKKYEGDIKEMKAMGDKMKNDKAEQERLMKKYGDRMQKVMPAMMGMAKCADDPKMKEVQAKLSGMM
;
A
#
# COMPACT_ATOMS: atom_id res chain seq x y z
N MET A 1 -36.20 28.42 28.39
CA MET A 1 -35.05 28.68 27.52
C MET A 1 -34.10 27.48 27.61
N ASN A 2 -34.06 26.73 26.56
CA ASN A 2 -33.41 25.39 26.58
C ASN A 2 -31.96 25.48 26.14
N ILE A 3 -31.06 25.35 27.09
CA ILE A 3 -29.60 25.24 26.90
C ILE A 3 -29.25 23.75 26.60
N ARG A 4 -29.96 23.10 25.71
CA ARG A 4 -29.76 21.67 25.43
C ARG A 4 -29.27 21.34 24.02
N ASN A 5 -28.98 22.36 23.17
CA ASN A 5 -28.65 22.11 21.77
C ASN A 5 -27.28 22.59 21.30
N VAL A 6 -26.31 22.82 22.19
CA VAL A 6 -24.98 23.35 21.78
C VAL A 6 -23.85 22.31 21.89
N LEU A 7 -24.14 21.08 22.24
CA LEU A 7 -23.10 20.09 22.56
C LEU A 7 -22.89 18.96 21.54
N ILE A 8 -23.35 19.11 20.30
CA ILE A 8 -23.23 18.01 19.30
C ILE A 8 -22.30 18.32 18.12
N CYS A 9 -21.71 19.50 18.02
CA CYS A 9 -20.86 19.86 16.88
C CYS A 9 -19.36 19.76 17.07
N ALA A 10 -18.87 19.30 18.22
CA ALA A 10 -17.42 19.26 18.52
C ALA A 10 -16.72 17.92 18.23
N ALA A 11 -17.44 16.88 17.83
CA ALA A 11 -16.88 15.53 17.72
C ALA A 11 -16.50 15.09 16.29
N LEU A 12 -16.68 15.91 15.27
CA LEU A 12 -16.49 15.51 13.86
C LEU A 12 -15.27 16.10 13.16
N ALA A 13 -14.43 16.86 13.86
CA ALA A 13 -13.32 17.56 13.21
C ALA A 13 -11.97 16.84 13.28
N VAL A 14 -11.88 15.65 13.90
CA VAL A 14 -10.58 14.98 14.13
C VAL A 14 -10.30 13.83 13.14
N ALA A 15 -11.27 13.38 12.38
CA ALA A 15 -11.11 12.23 11.50
C ALA A 15 -10.22 12.44 10.25
N PRO A 16 -10.14 13.61 9.57
CA PRO A 16 -9.34 13.77 8.36
C PRO A 16 -7.84 13.93 8.61
N ALA A 17 -7.42 14.39 9.80
CA ALA A 17 -6.00 14.67 10.07
C ALA A 17 -5.17 13.41 10.32
N CYS A 18 -5.78 12.30 10.79
CA CYS A 18 -5.09 11.02 11.05
C CYS A 18 -4.82 10.17 9.81
N SER A 19 -5.43 10.48 8.65
CA SER A 19 -5.34 9.68 7.42
C SER A 19 -4.11 10.00 6.56
N LYS A 20 -3.33 11.03 6.87
CA LYS A 20 -2.17 11.51 6.09
C LYS A 20 -0.81 11.35 6.78
N GLY A 21 -0.75 10.71 7.95
CA GLY A 21 0.49 10.47 8.67
C GLY A 21 1.29 9.28 8.13
N PRO A 22 2.57 9.11 8.58
CA PRO A 22 3.43 8.00 8.18
C PRO A 22 2.80 6.62 8.46
N ASP A 23 2.09 6.47 9.56
CA ASP A 23 1.39 5.22 9.90
C ASP A 23 0.27 4.90 8.91
N ALA A 24 -0.58 5.87 8.57
CA ALA A 24 -1.67 5.66 7.62
C ALA A 24 -1.14 5.32 6.23
N MET A 25 -0.05 5.94 5.81
CA MET A 25 0.58 5.67 4.53
C MET A 25 1.24 4.29 4.50
N MET A 26 1.91 3.91 5.59
CA MET A 26 2.50 2.57 5.72
C MET A 26 1.41 1.48 5.74
N ASP A 27 0.30 1.72 6.42
CA ASP A 27 -0.84 0.79 6.43
C ASP A 27 -1.42 0.58 5.03
N LYS A 28 -1.58 1.65 4.24
CA LYS A 28 -1.98 1.57 2.84
C LYS A 28 -0.97 0.80 1.98
N MET A 29 0.32 1.05 2.16
CA MET A 29 1.38 0.35 1.43
C MET A 29 1.37 -1.15 1.73
N VAL A 30 1.30 -1.52 2.99
CA VAL A 30 1.23 -2.93 3.41
C VAL A 30 -0.07 -3.57 2.91
N GLY A 31 -1.20 -2.85 2.99
CA GLY A 31 -2.49 -3.30 2.45
C GLY A 31 -2.42 -3.56 0.93
N MET A 32 -1.76 -2.69 0.17
CA MET A 32 -1.51 -2.90 -1.26
C MET A 32 -0.67 -4.16 -1.50
N MET A 33 0.40 -4.36 -0.73
CA MET A 33 1.24 -5.56 -0.83
C MET A 33 0.44 -6.83 -0.49
N GLU A 34 -0.42 -6.79 0.52
CA GLU A 34 -1.31 -7.90 0.87
C GLU A 34 -2.29 -8.24 -0.27
N GLU A 35 -2.87 -7.23 -0.93
CA GLU A 35 -3.73 -7.43 -2.10
C GLU A 35 -2.93 -8.02 -3.28
N MET A 36 -1.71 -7.53 -3.51
CA MET A 36 -0.82 -8.09 -4.53
C MET A 36 -0.49 -9.56 -4.23
N GLY A 37 -0.15 -9.88 -3.00
CA GLY A 37 0.11 -11.26 -2.56
C GLY A 37 -1.08 -12.18 -2.81
N LYS A 38 -2.29 -11.76 -2.43
CA LYS A 38 -3.52 -12.53 -2.69
C LYS A 38 -3.79 -12.72 -4.18
N THR A 39 -3.49 -11.71 -5.00
CA THR A 39 -3.62 -11.80 -6.46
C THR A 39 -2.66 -12.83 -7.04
N VAL A 40 -1.42 -12.84 -6.58
CA VAL A 40 -0.41 -13.83 -7.00
C VAL A 40 -0.84 -15.24 -6.61
N GLU A 41 -1.29 -15.45 -5.38
CA GLU A 41 -1.78 -16.74 -4.90
C GLU A 41 -3.00 -17.22 -5.68
N SER A 42 -3.99 -16.35 -5.90
CA SER A 42 -5.22 -16.70 -6.61
C SER A 42 -5.01 -16.95 -8.10
N ALA A 43 -3.99 -16.38 -8.71
CA ALA A 43 -3.60 -16.64 -10.09
C ALA A 43 -3.06 -18.07 -10.29
N ASN A 44 -2.59 -18.71 -9.22
CA ASN A 44 -2.14 -20.11 -9.23
C ASN A 44 -1.18 -20.46 -10.39
N GLY A 45 -0.22 -19.57 -10.66
CA GLY A 45 0.75 -19.73 -11.74
C GLY A 45 0.29 -19.27 -13.13
N ASP A 46 -0.94 -18.80 -13.27
CA ASP A 46 -1.44 -18.19 -14.53
C ASP A 46 -0.90 -16.75 -14.63
N CYS A 47 0.11 -16.56 -15.46
CA CYS A 47 0.79 -15.27 -15.62
C CYS A 47 -0.13 -14.18 -16.20
N GLY A 48 -1.07 -14.53 -17.05
CA GLY A 48 -2.05 -13.61 -17.62
C GLY A 48 -3.01 -13.07 -16.57
N LYS A 49 -3.54 -13.93 -15.70
CA LYS A 49 -4.39 -13.54 -14.57
C LYS A 49 -3.62 -12.72 -13.55
N MET A 50 -2.40 -13.14 -13.24
CA MET A 50 -1.51 -12.42 -12.33
C MET A 50 -1.25 -11.00 -12.83
N ALA A 51 -0.85 -10.83 -14.08
CA ALA A 51 -0.58 -9.53 -14.69
C ALA A 51 -1.81 -8.62 -14.69
N SER A 52 -2.98 -9.13 -15.07
CA SER A 52 -4.22 -8.36 -15.07
C SER A 52 -4.62 -7.91 -13.66
N GLY A 53 -4.53 -8.78 -12.68
CA GLY A 53 -4.85 -8.45 -11.29
C GLY A 53 -3.88 -7.42 -10.69
N LEU A 54 -2.59 -7.53 -10.99
CA LEU A 54 -1.58 -6.57 -10.54
C LEU A 54 -1.75 -5.21 -11.23
N GLU A 55 -2.15 -5.18 -12.51
CA GLU A 55 -2.47 -3.94 -13.20
C GLU A 55 -3.66 -3.22 -12.58
N ASP A 56 -4.72 -3.94 -12.22
CA ASP A 56 -5.89 -3.37 -11.55
C ASP A 56 -5.52 -2.78 -10.18
N ILE A 57 -4.68 -3.48 -9.40
CA ILE A 57 -4.16 -2.97 -8.13
C ILE A 57 -3.32 -1.71 -8.35
N THR A 58 -2.45 -1.71 -9.35
CA THR A 58 -1.62 -0.54 -9.69
C THR A 58 -2.48 0.68 -10.01
N LYS A 59 -3.52 0.51 -10.81
CA LYS A 59 -4.49 1.58 -11.13
C LYS A 59 -5.24 2.07 -9.88
N LYS A 60 -5.69 1.13 -9.04
CA LYS A 60 -6.40 1.44 -7.79
C LYS A 60 -5.57 2.31 -6.86
N TYR A 61 -4.28 2.02 -6.73
CA TYR A 61 -3.36 2.68 -5.80
C TYR A 61 -2.47 3.76 -6.44
N GLU A 62 -2.70 4.14 -7.68
CA GLU A 62 -1.85 5.11 -8.40
C GLU A 62 -1.64 6.43 -7.64
N GLY A 63 -2.71 6.99 -7.08
CA GLY A 63 -2.64 8.19 -6.25
C GLY A 63 -1.86 7.97 -4.96
N ASP A 64 -2.12 6.87 -4.29
CA ASP A 64 -1.44 6.50 -3.04
C ASP A 64 0.06 6.22 -3.26
N ILE A 65 0.45 5.61 -4.38
CA ILE A 65 1.86 5.36 -4.73
C ILE A 65 2.65 6.67 -4.84
N LYS A 66 2.07 7.70 -5.47
CA LYS A 66 2.69 9.03 -5.56
C LYS A 66 2.88 9.67 -4.18
N GLU A 67 1.87 9.54 -3.31
CA GLU A 67 1.96 10.03 -1.92
C GLU A 67 2.99 9.23 -1.11
N MET A 68 3.06 7.91 -1.28
CA MET A 68 4.06 7.04 -0.65
C MET A 68 5.47 7.42 -1.03
N LYS A 69 5.72 7.72 -2.30
CA LYS A 69 7.02 8.21 -2.78
C LYS A 69 7.42 9.51 -2.10
N ALA A 70 6.51 10.48 -2.07
CA ALA A 70 6.77 11.77 -1.40
C ALA A 70 7.04 11.59 0.10
N MET A 71 6.34 10.67 0.77
CA MET A 71 6.57 10.35 2.17
C MET A 71 7.92 9.65 2.36
N GLY A 72 8.26 8.68 1.50
CA GLY A 72 9.55 8.00 1.53
C GLY A 72 10.73 8.96 1.42
N ASP A 73 10.63 9.97 0.54
CA ASP A 73 11.64 10.99 0.40
C ASP A 73 11.81 11.86 1.66
N LYS A 74 10.72 12.18 2.34
CA LYS A 74 10.76 12.91 3.63
C LYS A 74 11.37 12.07 4.75
N MET A 75 11.15 10.76 4.74
CA MET A 75 11.59 9.84 5.79
C MET A 75 13.01 9.30 5.58
N LYS A 76 13.66 9.57 4.44
CA LYS A 76 15.01 9.05 4.14
C LYS A 76 16.04 9.31 5.26
N ASN A 77 15.90 10.43 5.94
CA ASN A 77 16.85 10.86 6.98
C ASN A 77 16.34 10.61 8.41
N ASP A 78 15.13 10.07 8.56
CA ASP A 78 14.52 9.79 9.87
C ASP A 78 14.61 8.30 10.21
N LYS A 79 15.78 7.88 10.66
CA LYS A 79 16.05 6.48 11.02
C LYS A 79 15.17 5.99 12.16
N ALA A 80 14.88 6.82 13.15
CA ALA A 80 14.06 6.46 14.30
C ALA A 80 12.63 6.12 13.86
N GLU A 81 12.05 6.92 12.97
CA GLU A 81 10.72 6.68 12.44
C GLU A 81 10.69 5.44 11.52
N GLN A 82 11.72 5.23 10.70
CA GLN A 82 11.86 4.02 9.89
C GLN A 82 11.88 2.75 10.75
N GLU A 83 12.66 2.73 11.83
CA GLU A 83 12.72 1.61 12.76
C GLU A 83 11.39 1.37 13.46
N ARG A 84 10.71 2.43 13.88
CA ARG A 84 9.38 2.35 14.51
C ARG A 84 8.37 1.71 13.58
N LEU A 85 8.30 2.16 12.32
CA LEU A 85 7.39 1.62 11.30
C LEU A 85 7.76 0.17 10.94
N MET A 86 9.04 -0.14 10.82
CA MET A 86 9.50 -1.50 10.54
C MET A 86 9.08 -2.47 11.66
N LYS A 87 9.22 -2.07 12.93
CA LYS A 87 8.76 -2.89 14.06
C LYS A 87 7.24 -3.08 14.05
N LYS A 88 6.49 -2.04 13.71
CA LYS A 88 5.02 -2.09 13.71
C LYS A 88 4.45 -2.93 12.57
N TYR A 89 5.02 -2.82 11.38
CA TYR A 89 4.46 -3.42 10.17
C TYR A 89 5.29 -4.62 9.63
N GLY A 90 6.47 -4.87 10.19
CA GLY A 90 7.39 -5.89 9.70
C GLY A 90 6.79 -7.28 9.61
N ASP A 91 6.02 -7.69 10.60
CA ASP A 91 5.35 -9.00 10.61
C ASP A 91 4.34 -9.15 9.46
N ARG A 92 3.59 -8.09 9.16
CA ARG A 92 2.66 -8.10 8.02
C ARG A 92 3.42 -8.16 6.69
N MET A 93 4.51 -7.42 6.56
CA MET A 93 5.36 -7.45 5.38
C MET A 93 5.99 -8.83 5.16
N GLN A 94 6.48 -9.47 6.22
CA GLN A 94 7.05 -10.82 6.13
C GLN A 94 6.04 -11.86 5.65
N LYS A 95 4.78 -11.75 6.05
CA LYS A 95 3.71 -12.66 5.60
C LYS A 95 3.42 -12.55 4.11
N VAL A 96 3.65 -11.41 3.51
CA VAL A 96 3.43 -11.17 2.08
C VAL A 96 4.60 -11.68 1.21
N MET A 97 5.80 -11.76 1.77
CA MET A 97 7.02 -12.14 1.05
C MET A 97 6.89 -13.45 0.25
N PRO A 98 6.39 -14.56 0.82
CA PRO A 98 6.27 -15.82 0.08
C PRO A 98 5.36 -15.71 -1.14
N ALA A 99 4.24 -14.97 -1.01
CA ALA A 99 3.32 -14.73 -2.12
C ALA A 99 3.98 -13.89 -3.21
N MET A 100 4.72 -12.84 -2.83
CA MET A 100 5.45 -12.00 -3.78
C MET A 100 6.53 -12.77 -4.55
N MET A 101 7.16 -13.77 -3.93
CA MET A 101 8.11 -14.67 -4.61
C MET A 101 7.44 -15.44 -5.76
N GLY A 102 6.13 -15.71 -5.69
CA GLY A 102 5.37 -16.31 -6.77
C GLY A 102 5.39 -15.51 -8.07
N MET A 103 5.58 -14.20 -8.00
CA MET A 103 5.73 -13.33 -9.17
C MET A 103 6.96 -13.68 -10.01
N ALA A 104 8.02 -14.19 -9.39
CA ALA A 104 9.25 -14.56 -10.08
C ALA A 104 9.02 -15.65 -11.15
N LYS A 105 8.04 -16.51 -10.96
CA LYS A 105 7.67 -17.54 -11.93
C LYS A 105 7.14 -16.98 -13.24
N CYS A 106 6.63 -15.77 -13.22
CA CYS A 106 6.08 -15.07 -14.38
C CYS A 106 6.97 -13.90 -14.85
N ALA A 107 8.21 -13.81 -14.38
CA ALA A 107 9.11 -12.69 -14.70
C ALA A 107 9.39 -12.53 -16.21
N ASP A 108 9.34 -13.62 -16.97
CA ASP A 108 9.57 -13.61 -18.41
C ASP A 108 8.30 -13.35 -19.26
N ASP A 109 7.14 -13.36 -18.63
CA ASP A 109 5.88 -13.06 -19.33
C ASP A 109 5.84 -11.59 -19.79
N PRO A 110 5.48 -11.32 -21.06
CA PRO A 110 5.47 -9.95 -21.62
C PRO A 110 4.56 -8.99 -20.87
N LYS A 111 3.39 -9.45 -20.42
CA LYS A 111 2.44 -8.63 -19.66
C LYS A 111 2.97 -8.32 -18.25
N MET A 112 3.63 -9.29 -17.63
CA MET A 112 4.27 -9.07 -16.33
C MET A 112 5.40 -8.05 -16.43
N LYS A 113 6.21 -8.09 -17.48
CA LYS A 113 7.26 -7.08 -17.73
C LYS A 113 6.66 -5.68 -17.87
N GLU A 114 5.53 -5.56 -18.58
CA GLU A 114 4.83 -4.29 -18.72
C GLU A 114 4.31 -3.75 -17.37
N VAL A 115 3.70 -4.60 -16.54
CA VAL A 115 3.23 -4.23 -15.20
C VAL A 115 4.39 -3.83 -14.30
N GLN A 116 5.49 -4.57 -14.33
CA GLN A 116 6.70 -4.23 -13.56
C GLN A 116 7.31 -2.89 -14.01
N ALA A 117 7.35 -2.62 -15.31
CA ALA A 117 7.82 -1.34 -15.84
C ALA A 117 6.94 -0.18 -15.37
N LYS A 118 5.62 -0.35 -15.36
CA LYS A 118 4.69 0.66 -14.81
C LYS A 118 4.92 0.89 -13.32
N LEU A 119 5.05 -0.17 -12.52
CA LEU A 119 5.34 -0.06 -11.09
C LEU A 119 6.67 0.64 -10.82
N SER A 120 7.72 0.27 -11.56
CA SER A 120 9.04 0.89 -11.42
C SER A 120 9.04 2.37 -11.80
N GLY A 121 8.24 2.77 -12.79
CA GLY A 121 8.11 4.16 -13.20
C GLY A 121 7.33 5.03 -12.21
N MET A 122 6.57 4.41 -11.30
CA MET A 122 5.83 5.10 -10.25
C MET A 122 6.62 5.24 -8.95
N MET A 123 7.60 4.37 -8.71
CA MET A 123 8.50 4.39 -7.54
C MET A 123 9.74 5.25 -7.78
#